data_3d93957a4047885a86c926512f36fcb2
#
_entry.id   3d93957a4047885a86c926512f36fcb2
#
_cell.length_a   1.000
_cell.length_b   1.000
_cell.length_c   1.000
_cell.angle_alpha   90.00
_cell.angle_beta   90.00
_cell.angle_gamma   90.00
#
_symmetry.space_group_name_H-M   'P 1'
#
loop_
_entity.id
_entity.type
_entity.pdbx_description
1 polymer ?
#
loop_
_entity_poly.entity_id
_entity_poly.type
_entity_poly.pdbx_seq_one_letter_code
_entity_poly.pdbx_strand_id
1 'polypeptide(L)'
;MTLHLDLLRHGETEIGGFRGSLDDALTERGWTQLHAAVADRSGWDRIVSSPLQRCAHFAQVLAEQRTLPLSFEADLQELHFGAWEGRSAAQLMETDETSLGLFWNDPYAFTPPEGESLTHFSARVHRALGRLHADYPGQRLLLIVHGGVMRLLLAEARGLPREHLLQVEVGHGALFQVRMAADGTLSEPA
;
A
#
# COMPACT_ATOMS: atom_id res chain seq x y z
N MET A 1 -18.83 14.10 -2.60
CA MET A 1 -19.03 13.00 -3.56
C MET A 1 -18.15 11.83 -3.13
N THR A 2 -18.54 10.59 -3.46
CA THR A 2 -17.76 9.40 -3.10
C THR A 2 -16.55 9.26 -4.04
N LEU A 3 -15.36 9.05 -3.49
CA LEU A 3 -14.16 8.69 -4.24
C LEU A 3 -14.06 7.16 -4.34
N HIS A 4 -13.83 6.63 -5.53
CA HIS A 4 -13.66 5.20 -5.75
C HIS A 4 -12.18 4.86 -5.91
N LEU A 5 -11.68 3.92 -5.11
CA LEU A 5 -10.27 3.55 -5.06
C LEU A 5 -10.10 2.08 -5.40
N ASP A 6 -9.37 1.79 -6.46
CA ASP A 6 -8.85 0.46 -6.73
C ASP A 6 -7.42 0.43 -6.19
N LEU A 7 -7.17 -0.37 -5.15
CA LEU A 7 -5.88 -0.49 -4.49
C LEU A 7 -5.13 -1.68 -5.09
N LEU A 8 -4.00 -1.42 -5.75
CA LEU A 8 -3.13 -2.43 -6.35
C LEU A 8 -1.81 -2.50 -5.59
N ARG A 9 -1.50 -3.66 -4.99
CA ARG A 9 -0.19 -3.90 -4.41
C ARG A 9 0.84 -4.14 -5.51
N HIS A 10 2.04 -3.53 -5.36
CA HIS A 10 3.17 -3.86 -6.24
C HIS A 10 3.41 -5.38 -6.33
N GLY A 11 4.03 -5.82 -7.41
CA GLY A 11 4.42 -7.20 -7.64
C GLY A 11 5.64 -7.61 -6.82
N GLU A 12 6.08 -8.86 -7.01
CA GLU A 12 7.30 -9.38 -6.41
C GLU A 12 8.52 -8.53 -6.76
N THR A 13 9.44 -8.37 -5.80
CA THR A 13 10.64 -7.59 -5.95
C THR A 13 11.88 -8.44 -5.68
N GLU A 14 13.05 -7.97 -6.14
CA GLU A 14 14.32 -8.73 -6.11
C GLU A 14 14.79 -9.02 -4.69
N ILE A 15 14.60 -8.09 -3.77
CA ILE A 15 15.02 -8.25 -2.38
C ILE A 15 13.83 -8.73 -1.54
N GLY A 16 14.02 -9.83 -0.80
CA GLY A 16 13.03 -10.35 0.12
C GLY A 16 13.01 -9.61 1.48
N GLY A 17 12.05 -9.95 2.36
CA GLY A 17 11.98 -9.45 3.73
C GLY A 17 11.19 -8.15 3.89
N PHE A 18 11.42 -7.47 5.02
CA PHE A 18 10.79 -6.19 5.32
C PHE A 18 11.32 -5.11 4.39
N ARG A 19 10.44 -4.39 3.73
CA ARG A 19 10.76 -3.33 2.77
C ARG A 19 9.82 -2.16 2.96
N GLY A 20 10.36 -1.10 3.49
CA GLY A 20 9.68 0.18 3.58
C GLY A 20 10.25 1.15 2.54
N SER A 21 11.25 1.90 2.96
CA SER A 21 11.94 2.89 2.13
C SER A 21 12.99 2.28 1.19
N LEU A 22 13.42 1.02 1.41
CA LEU A 22 14.31 0.32 0.50
C LEU A 22 13.68 0.30 -0.90
N ASP A 23 14.38 0.89 -1.88
CA ASP A 23 13.83 1.11 -3.21
C ASP A 23 14.34 0.07 -4.22
N ASP A 24 13.78 -1.14 -4.15
CA ASP A 24 14.12 -2.26 -5.00
C ASP A 24 13.18 -2.41 -6.21
N ALA A 25 13.69 -3.03 -7.28
CA ALA A 25 12.98 -3.23 -8.53
C ALA A 25 12.02 -4.42 -8.48
N LEU A 26 11.05 -4.44 -9.40
CA LEU A 26 10.20 -5.60 -9.66
C LEU A 26 11.01 -6.71 -10.37
N THR A 27 10.75 -7.97 -9.99
CA THR A 27 11.16 -9.13 -10.79
C THR A 27 10.28 -9.26 -12.04
N GLU A 28 10.69 -10.11 -13.01
CA GLU A 28 9.84 -10.47 -14.17
C GLU A 28 8.49 -11.04 -13.72
N ARG A 29 8.49 -11.84 -12.64
CA ARG A 29 7.27 -12.35 -12.03
C ARG A 29 6.42 -11.22 -11.45
N GLY A 30 7.04 -10.24 -10.80
CA GLY A 30 6.35 -9.05 -10.28
C GLY A 30 5.65 -8.26 -11.38
N TRP A 31 6.28 -8.06 -12.51
CA TRP A 31 5.67 -7.46 -13.70
C TRP A 31 4.48 -8.28 -14.20
N THR A 32 4.64 -9.60 -14.31
CA THR A 32 3.55 -10.52 -14.74
C THR A 32 2.35 -10.46 -13.80
N GLN A 33 2.58 -10.43 -12.47
CA GLN A 33 1.52 -10.30 -11.47
C GLN A 33 0.71 -9.02 -11.65
N LEU A 34 1.39 -7.89 -11.87
CA LEU A 34 0.73 -6.60 -12.05
C LEU A 34 -0.05 -6.53 -13.37
N HIS A 35 0.53 -6.99 -14.46
CA HIS A 35 -0.19 -7.05 -15.75
C HIS A 35 -1.44 -7.92 -15.65
N ALA A 36 -1.35 -9.08 -15.02
CA ALA A 36 -2.50 -9.97 -14.82
C ALA A 36 -3.60 -9.32 -13.95
N ALA A 37 -3.22 -8.58 -12.91
CA ALA A 37 -4.17 -7.91 -12.03
C ALA A 37 -5.02 -6.84 -12.74
N VAL A 38 -4.48 -6.19 -13.78
CA VAL A 38 -5.15 -5.09 -14.50
C VAL A 38 -5.66 -5.48 -15.89
N ALA A 39 -5.45 -6.74 -16.34
CA ALA A 39 -5.76 -7.18 -17.71
C ALA A 39 -7.22 -6.91 -18.10
N ASP A 40 -8.15 -7.35 -17.26
CA ASP A 40 -9.59 -7.24 -17.48
C ASP A 40 -10.25 -6.08 -16.73
N ARG A 41 -9.43 -5.09 -16.31
CA ARG A 41 -9.89 -3.93 -15.55
C ARG A 41 -9.80 -2.65 -16.38
N SER A 42 -10.80 -1.80 -16.22
CA SER A 42 -10.87 -0.51 -16.91
C SER A 42 -11.76 0.49 -16.14
N GLY A 43 -11.91 1.68 -16.67
CA GLY A 43 -12.80 2.70 -16.10
C GLY A 43 -12.13 3.53 -15.00
N TRP A 44 -10.80 3.54 -14.92
CA TRP A 44 -10.08 4.49 -14.09
C TRP A 44 -9.98 5.83 -14.80
N ASP A 45 -10.16 6.91 -14.05
CA ASP A 45 -9.98 8.28 -14.54
C ASP A 45 -8.51 8.71 -14.42
N ARG A 46 -7.76 8.08 -13.50
CA ARG A 46 -6.37 8.45 -13.17
C ARG A 46 -5.64 7.31 -12.47
N ILE A 47 -4.32 7.32 -12.60
CA ILE A 47 -3.40 6.50 -11.78
C ILE A 47 -2.70 7.41 -10.79
N VAL A 48 -2.67 6.99 -9.51
CA VAL A 48 -1.85 7.59 -8.46
C VAL A 48 -0.92 6.52 -7.93
N SER A 49 0.36 6.80 -7.82
CA SER A 49 1.35 5.81 -7.40
C SER A 49 2.23 6.31 -6.27
N SER A 50 2.63 5.38 -5.41
CA SER A 50 3.84 5.58 -4.60
C SER A 50 5.02 5.89 -5.52
N PRO A 51 5.95 6.81 -5.12
CA PRO A 51 7.14 7.13 -5.93
C PRO A 51 8.20 6.03 -5.91
N LEU A 52 8.11 5.02 -5.01
CA LEU A 52 9.07 3.91 -4.98
C LEU A 52 9.01 3.09 -6.27
N GLN A 53 10.18 2.73 -6.82
CA GLN A 53 10.31 2.20 -8.19
C GLN A 53 9.46 0.95 -8.44
N ARG A 54 9.26 0.07 -7.44
CA ARG A 54 8.40 -1.12 -7.54
C ARG A 54 6.92 -0.81 -7.82
N CYS A 55 6.48 0.43 -7.53
CA CYS A 55 5.17 0.95 -7.89
C CYS A 55 5.28 1.89 -9.11
N ALA A 56 6.22 2.82 -9.07
CA ALA A 56 6.33 3.93 -10.02
C ALA A 56 6.59 3.47 -11.46
N HIS A 57 7.48 2.50 -11.67
CA HIS A 57 7.80 2.03 -13.02
C HIS A 57 6.60 1.36 -13.69
N PHE A 58 5.88 0.50 -12.96
CA PHE A 58 4.65 -0.08 -13.50
C PHE A 58 3.57 0.96 -13.75
N ALA A 59 3.42 1.93 -12.84
CA ALA A 59 2.46 3.03 -13.00
C ALA A 59 2.71 3.83 -14.27
N GLN A 60 3.97 4.14 -14.58
CA GLN A 60 4.35 4.85 -15.81
C GLN A 60 3.98 4.06 -17.07
N VAL A 61 4.35 2.78 -17.13
CA VAL A 61 4.03 1.90 -18.26
C VAL A 61 2.52 1.77 -18.45
N LEU A 62 1.77 1.55 -17.37
CA LEU A 62 0.31 1.41 -17.45
C LEU A 62 -0.37 2.73 -17.86
N ALA A 63 0.10 3.87 -17.34
CA ALA A 63 -0.44 5.19 -17.70
C ALA A 63 -0.26 5.48 -19.19
N GLU A 64 0.91 5.20 -19.76
CA GLU A 64 1.17 5.32 -21.19
C GLU A 64 0.28 4.39 -22.01
N GLN A 65 0.21 3.10 -21.66
CA GLN A 65 -0.61 2.10 -22.37
C GLN A 65 -2.11 2.42 -22.36
N ARG A 66 -2.61 3.00 -21.28
CA ARG A 66 -4.04 3.31 -21.10
C ARG A 66 -4.38 4.77 -21.40
N THR A 67 -3.38 5.59 -21.71
CA THR A 67 -3.54 7.05 -21.93
C THR A 67 -4.24 7.73 -20.74
N LEU A 68 -3.80 7.38 -19.52
CA LEU A 68 -4.34 7.90 -18.26
C LEU A 68 -3.39 8.92 -17.63
N PRO A 69 -3.93 9.97 -17.00
CA PRO A 69 -3.11 10.86 -16.17
C PRO A 69 -2.46 10.08 -15.02
N LEU A 70 -1.19 10.37 -14.75
CA LEU A 70 -0.41 9.81 -13.66
C LEU A 70 0.05 10.90 -12.71
N SER A 71 -0.03 10.63 -11.41
CA SER A 71 0.60 11.44 -10.38
C SER A 71 1.25 10.55 -9.31
N PHE A 72 2.29 11.09 -8.64
CA PHE A 72 2.98 10.43 -7.55
C PHE A 72 2.60 11.09 -6.22
N GLU A 73 2.39 10.24 -5.20
CA GLU A 73 2.00 10.67 -3.87
C GLU A 73 2.97 10.08 -2.83
N ALA A 74 3.83 10.93 -2.29
CA ALA A 74 4.88 10.51 -1.36
C ALA A 74 4.33 9.94 -0.05
N ASP A 75 3.19 10.46 0.44
CA ASP A 75 2.54 9.95 1.65
C ASP A 75 1.93 8.54 1.48
N LEU A 76 1.91 7.98 0.25
CA LEU A 76 1.51 6.59 -0.04
C LEU A 76 2.69 5.61 -0.09
N GLN A 77 3.90 6.01 0.29
CA GLN A 77 5.03 5.08 0.46
C GLN A 77 4.74 4.07 1.57
N GLU A 78 5.45 2.92 1.53
CA GLU A 78 5.33 1.88 2.55
C GLU A 78 5.81 2.37 3.92
N LEU A 79 5.37 1.67 4.98
CA LEU A 79 5.88 1.85 6.33
C LEU A 79 7.41 1.73 6.34
N HIS A 80 8.09 2.70 6.91
CA HIS A 80 9.54 2.64 7.08
C HIS A 80 9.89 1.68 8.22
N PHE A 81 10.54 0.55 7.89
CA PHE A 81 10.88 -0.49 8.86
C PHE A 81 12.22 -0.28 9.56
N GLY A 82 12.95 0.79 9.27
CA GLY A 82 14.21 1.13 9.92
C GLY A 82 15.26 0.02 9.81
N ALA A 83 15.81 -0.38 10.95
CA ALA A 83 16.85 -1.42 11.03
C ALA A 83 16.39 -2.83 10.57
N TRP A 84 15.10 -3.03 10.35
CA TRP A 84 14.57 -4.30 9.86
C TRP A 84 14.54 -4.39 8.34
N GLU A 85 14.76 -3.29 7.62
CA GLU A 85 14.72 -3.29 6.15
C GLU A 85 15.75 -4.24 5.55
N GLY A 86 15.33 -5.02 4.55
CA GLY A 86 16.14 -6.04 3.90
C GLY A 86 16.29 -7.35 4.68
N ARG A 87 15.75 -7.44 5.89
CA ARG A 87 15.81 -8.65 6.72
C ARG A 87 14.50 -9.44 6.60
N SER A 88 14.60 -10.75 6.56
CA SER A 88 13.42 -11.62 6.63
C SER A 88 12.89 -11.76 8.06
N ALA A 89 11.62 -12.16 8.19
CA ALA A 89 11.05 -12.49 9.49
C ALA A 89 11.84 -13.60 10.21
N ALA A 90 12.35 -14.60 9.46
CA ALA A 90 13.18 -15.67 10.02
C ALA A 90 14.48 -15.13 10.63
N GLN A 91 15.17 -14.23 9.92
CA GLN A 91 16.38 -13.58 10.44
C GLN A 91 16.11 -12.71 11.68
N LEU A 92 14.96 -12.04 11.73
CA LEU A 92 14.56 -11.28 12.91
C LEU A 92 14.19 -12.19 14.08
N MET A 93 13.55 -13.33 13.83
CA MET A 93 13.28 -14.35 14.87
C MET A 93 14.57 -14.85 15.54
N GLU A 94 15.66 -14.97 14.80
CA GLU A 94 16.95 -15.41 15.33
C GLU A 94 17.68 -14.33 16.16
N THR A 95 17.46 -13.05 15.84
CA THR A 95 18.28 -11.94 16.37
C THR A 95 17.51 -10.92 17.21
N ASP A 96 16.18 -10.85 17.05
CA ASP A 96 15.30 -9.84 17.69
C ASP A 96 13.86 -10.36 17.81
N GLU A 97 13.70 -11.62 18.27
CA GLU A 97 12.41 -12.30 18.41
C GLU A 97 11.42 -11.47 19.25
N THR A 98 11.90 -10.90 20.35
CA THR A 98 11.06 -10.13 21.27
C THR A 98 10.42 -8.93 20.59
N SER A 99 11.21 -8.12 19.87
CA SER A 99 10.72 -6.94 19.15
C SER A 99 9.76 -7.31 18.02
N LEU A 100 10.09 -8.37 17.28
CA LEU A 100 9.23 -8.88 16.22
C LEU A 100 7.88 -9.38 16.76
N GLY A 101 7.91 -10.08 17.90
CA GLY A 101 6.72 -10.56 18.60
C GLY A 101 5.84 -9.40 19.09
N LEU A 102 6.42 -8.34 19.65
CA LEU A 102 5.69 -7.13 20.05
C LEU A 102 5.01 -6.46 18.85
N PHE A 103 5.73 -6.30 17.73
CA PHE A 103 5.17 -5.72 16.52
C PHE A 103 4.03 -6.55 15.93
N TRP A 104 4.15 -7.88 15.93
CA TRP A 104 3.09 -8.76 15.43
C TRP A 104 1.85 -8.77 16.34
N ASN A 105 2.05 -8.61 17.65
CA ASN A 105 0.95 -8.59 18.61
C ASN A 105 0.16 -7.27 18.56
N ASP A 106 0.84 -6.14 18.55
CA ASP A 106 0.23 -4.80 18.36
C ASP A 106 1.22 -3.87 17.64
N PRO A 107 1.09 -3.72 16.30
CA PRO A 107 2.00 -2.88 15.53
C PRO A 107 1.86 -1.37 15.83
N TYR A 108 0.79 -0.94 16.52
CA TYR A 108 0.66 0.43 16.99
C TYR A 108 1.41 0.69 18.31
N ALA A 109 1.61 -0.34 19.11
CA ALA A 109 2.33 -0.24 20.39
C ALA A 109 3.85 -0.36 20.24
N PHE A 110 4.34 -0.90 19.13
CA PHE A 110 5.76 -1.10 18.88
C PHE A 110 6.21 -0.49 17.56
N THR A 111 7.30 0.27 17.61
CA THR A 111 7.95 0.84 16.41
C THR A 111 9.28 0.14 16.17
N PRO A 112 9.55 -0.41 14.97
CA PRO A 112 10.86 -0.96 14.63
C PRO A 112 11.98 0.06 14.90
N PRO A 113 13.15 -0.37 15.38
CA PRO A 113 14.28 0.55 15.62
C PRO A 113 14.60 1.39 14.38
N GLU A 114 14.76 2.69 14.55
CA GLU A 114 14.98 3.66 13.44
C GLU A 114 13.86 3.72 12.40
N GLY A 115 12.72 3.08 12.66
CA GLY A 115 11.57 3.01 11.77
C GLY A 115 10.51 4.07 12.05
N GLU A 116 9.41 3.99 11.32
CA GLU A 116 8.24 4.83 11.45
C GLU A 116 7.18 4.17 12.34
N SER A 117 6.54 4.93 13.23
CA SER A 117 5.40 4.41 13.99
C SER A 117 4.15 4.25 13.11
N LEU A 118 3.32 3.24 13.41
CA LEU A 118 2.04 3.04 12.70
C LEU A 118 1.11 4.27 12.82
N THR A 119 1.18 5.00 13.92
CA THR A 119 0.40 6.24 14.10
C THR A 119 0.83 7.30 13.09
N HIS A 120 2.13 7.48 12.89
CA HIS A 120 2.66 8.44 11.92
C HIS A 120 2.37 8.00 10.48
N PHE A 121 2.59 6.73 10.18
CA PHE A 121 2.25 6.10 8.91
C PHE A 121 0.77 6.29 8.56
N SER A 122 -0.14 5.91 9.45
CA SER A 122 -1.58 6.09 9.27
C SER A 122 -1.95 7.55 9.01
N ALA A 123 -1.40 8.48 9.80
CA ALA A 123 -1.67 9.90 9.64
C ALA A 123 -1.26 10.43 8.25
N ARG A 124 -0.09 10.01 7.70
CA ARG A 124 0.32 10.47 6.36
C ARG A 124 -0.51 9.85 5.25
N VAL A 125 -0.86 8.55 5.35
CA VAL A 125 -1.75 7.90 4.38
C VAL A 125 -3.12 8.59 4.33
N HIS A 126 -3.70 8.91 5.48
CA HIS A 126 -4.99 9.63 5.53
C HIS A 126 -4.89 11.05 4.97
N ARG A 127 -3.78 11.77 5.20
CA ARG A 127 -3.56 13.07 4.55
C ARG A 127 -3.54 12.94 3.02
N ALA A 128 -2.88 11.89 2.50
CA ALA A 128 -2.90 11.62 1.06
C ALA A 128 -4.33 11.39 0.55
N LEU A 129 -5.10 10.52 1.22
CA LEU A 129 -6.49 10.27 0.83
C LEU A 129 -7.35 11.53 0.89
N GLY A 130 -7.17 12.38 1.91
CA GLY A 130 -7.88 13.65 2.03
C GLY A 130 -7.59 14.58 0.84
N ARG A 131 -6.32 14.68 0.40
CA ARG A 131 -5.95 15.43 -0.81
C ARG A 131 -6.61 14.83 -2.06
N LEU A 132 -6.49 13.53 -2.26
CA LEU A 132 -7.07 12.85 -3.41
C LEU A 132 -8.60 13.02 -3.46
N HIS A 133 -9.28 12.97 -2.32
CA HIS A 133 -10.71 13.19 -2.25
C HIS A 133 -11.11 14.64 -2.60
N ALA A 134 -10.29 15.62 -2.18
CA ALA A 134 -10.51 17.02 -2.49
C ALA A 134 -10.24 17.35 -3.97
N ASP A 135 -9.17 16.77 -4.52
CA ASP A 135 -8.70 17.07 -5.88
C ASP A 135 -9.49 16.32 -6.97
N TYR A 136 -10.02 15.12 -6.64
CA TYR A 136 -10.67 14.23 -7.61
C TYR A 136 -12.06 13.73 -7.16
N PRO A 137 -12.98 14.64 -6.81
CA PRO A 137 -14.29 14.25 -6.28
C PRO A 137 -15.12 13.43 -7.27
N GLY A 138 -15.57 12.27 -6.86
CA GLY A 138 -16.40 11.39 -7.68
C GLY A 138 -15.66 10.55 -8.73
N GLN A 139 -14.33 10.68 -8.84
CA GLN A 139 -13.52 9.89 -9.75
C GLN A 139 -13.26 8.47 -9.24
N ARG A 140 -12.81 7.62 -10.16
CA ARG A 140 -12.27 6.29 -9.88
C ARG A 140 -10.76 6.30 -10.11
N LEU A 141 -9.99 6.12 -9.03
CA LEU A 141 -8.54 6.13 -9.05
C LEU A 141 -7.97 4.73 -8.93
N LEU A 142 -6.93 4.42 -9.70
CA LEU A 142 -6.07 3.27 -9.43
C LEU A 142 -4.91 3.74 -8.56
N LEU A 143 -4.82 3.25 -7.32
CA LEU A 143 -3.71 3.49 -6.42
C LEU A 143 -2.73 2.32 -6.49
N ILE A 144 -1.51 2.56 -6.98
CA ILE A 144 -0.44 1.54 -7.02
C ILE A 144 0.45 1.77 -5.80
N VAL A 145 0.33 0.87 -4.83
CA VAL A 145 0.82 1.05 -3.47
C VAL A 145 1.42 -0.23 -2.87
N HIS A 146 1.50 -0.30 -1.57
CA HIS A 146 2.21 -1.30 -0.78
C HIS A 146 1.29 -2.08 0.14
N GLY A 147 1.82 -3.18 0.68
CA GLY A 147 1.08 -4.06 1.57
C GLY A 147 0.60 -3.37 2.85
N GLY A 148 1.42 -2.54 3.48
CA GLY A 148 1.05 -1.81 4.69
C GLY A 148 -0.05 -0.79 4.44
N VAL A 149 0.06 -0.01 3.36
CA VAL A 149 -0.98 0.95 2.95
C VAL A 149 -2.31 0.24 2.72
N MET A 150 -2.30 -0.87 1.98
CA MET A 150 -3.53 -1.61 1.70
C MET A 150 -4.13 -2.26 2.95
N ARG A 151 -3.29 -2.83 3.83
CA ARG A 151 -3.77 -3.38 5.11
C ARG A 151 -4.46 -2.33 5.96
N LEU A 152 -3.88 -1.13 6.06
CA LEU A 152 -4.46 -0.02 6.80
C LEU A 152 -5.86 0.31 6.25
N LEU A 153 -5.97 0.57 4.96
CA LEU A 153 -7.22 1.00 4.34
C LEU A 153 -8.30 -0.10 4.34
N LEU A 154 -7.91 -1.36 4.12
CA LEU A 154 -8.84 -2.49 4.15
C LEU A 154 -9.28 -2.83 5.57
N ALA A 155 -8.39 -2.75 6.57
CA ALA A 155 -8.77 -2.95 7.97
C ALA A 155 -9.83 -1.93 8.41
N GLU A 156 -9.64 -0.67 8.06
CA GLU A 156 -10.59 0.40 8.34
C GLU A 156 -11.92 0.21 7.60
N ALA A 157 -11.86 -0.09 6.28
CA ALA A 157 -13.07 -0.34 5.48
C ALA A 157 -13.90 -1.51 5.99
N ARG A 158 -13.25 -2.48 6.67
CA ARG A 158 -13.88 -3.66 7.29
C ARG A 158 -14.27 -3.46 8.75
N GLY A 159 -13.95 -2.30 9.34
CA GLY A 159 -14.18 -2.01 10.76
C GLY A 159 -13.41 -2.93 11.70
N LEU A 160 -12.23 -3.41 11.30
CA LEU A 160 -11.41 -4.27 12.14
C LEU A 160 -10.74 -3.47 13.27
N PRO A 161 -10.55 -4.06 14.47
CA PRO A 161 -9.71 -3.48 15.50
C PRO A 161 -8.29 -3.21 14.97
N ARG A 162 -7.68 -2.12 15.41
CA ARG A 162 -6.38 -1.67 14.90
C ARG A 162 -5.25 -2.71 15.07
N GLU A 163 -5.30 -3.50 16.13
CA GLU A 163 -4.36 -4.59 16.41
C GLU A 163 -4.46 -5.75 15.41
N HIS A 164 -5.57 -5.85 14.67
CA HIS A 164 -5.78 -6.86 13.64
C HIS A 164 -5.28 -6.44 12.24
N LEU A 165 -4.63 -5.29 12.13
CA LEU A 165 -4.09 -4.77 10.87
C LEU A 165 -3.28 -5.82 10.08
N LEU A 166 -2.37 -6.53 10.77
CA LEU A 166 -1.49 -7.51 10.14
C LEU A 166 -2.20 -8.81 9.71
N GLN A 167 -3.44 -9.04 10.17
CA GLN A 167 -4.26 -10.18 9.76
C GLN A 167 -4.91 -10.00 8.38
N VAL A 168 -4.90 -8.76 7.83
CA VAL A 168 -5.41 -8.50 6.49
C VAL A 168 -4.44 -9.06 5.47
N GLU A 169 -4.87 -10.09 4.74
CA GLU A 169 -4.06 -10.70 3.69
C GLU A 169 -4.07 -9.85 2.43
N VAL A 170 -2.87 -9.49 1.96
CA VAL A 170 -2.65 -8.74 0.74
C VAL A 170 -1.45 -9.35 0.01
N GLY A 171 -1.70 -10.15 -1.02
CA GLY A 171 -0.64 -10.75 -1.87
C GLY A 171 -0.02 -9.75 -2.84
N HIS A 172 1.14 -10.07 -3.43
CA HIS A 172 1.71 -9.29 -4.53
C HIS A 172 0.75 -9.28 -5.73
N GLY A 173 0.54 -8.14 -6.35
CA GLY A 173 -0.43 -7.98 -7.43
C GLY A 173 -1.90 -8.08 -7.00
N ALA A 174 -2.20 -8.17 -5.70
CA ALA A 174 -3.58 -8.13 -5.22
C ALA A 174 -4.23 -6.79 -5.52
N LEU A 175 -5.49 -6.83 -5.98
CA LEU A 175 -6.29 -5.66 -6.28
C LEU A 175 -7.59 -5.71 -5.49
N PHE A 176 -7.86 -4.67 -4.71
CA PHE A 176 -9.07 -4.50 -3.90
C PHE A 176 -9.75 -3.18 -4.22
N GLN A 177 -11.06 -3.12 -3.98
CA GLN A 177 -11.85 -1.91 -4.18
C GLN A 177 -12.27 -1.35 -2.83
N VAL A 178 -12.13 -0.03 -2.69
CA VAL A 178 -12.56 0.72 -1.51
C VAL A 178 -13.29 1.98 -1.98
N ARG A 179 -14.30 2.39 -1.23
CA ARG A 179 -15.00 3.67 -1.41
C ARG A 179 -14.72 4.57 -0.24
N MET A 180 -14.45 5.83 -0.51
CA MET A 180 -14.30 6.87 0.50
C MET A 180 -15.47 7.83 0.38
N ALA A 181 -16.31 7.89 1.39
CA ALA A 181 -17.45 8.81 1.48
C ALA A 181 -16.96 10.26 1.74
N ALA A 182 -17.86 11.22 1.63
CA ALA A 182 -17.54 12.64 1.82
C ALA A 182 -17.06 13.00 3.24
N ASP A 183 -17.43 12.19 4.23
CA ASP A 183 -16.99 12.33 5.62
C ASP A 183 -15.66 11.60 5.92
N GLY A 184 -15.03 10.99 4.90
CA GLY A 184 -13.80 10.23 5.04
C GLY A 184 -13.99 8.76 5.41
N THR A 185 -15.23 8.29 5.62
CA THR A 185 -15.49 6.88 5.94
C THR A 185 -15.13 5.97 4.77
N LEU A 186 -14.38 4.91 5.06
CA LEU A 186 -13.99 3.88 4.11
C LEU A 186 -14.94 2.68 4.16
N SER A 187 -15.23 2.08 3.02
CA SER A 187 -16.02 0.84 2.91
C SER A 187 -15.64 0.04 1.68
N GLU A 188 -15.76 -1.29 1.72
CA GLU A 188 -15.68 -2.11 0.50
C GLU A 188 -17.03 -2.04 -0.26
N PRO A 189 -17.01 -2.13 -1.61
CA PRO A 189 -18.27 -2.23 -2.36
C PRO A 189 -18.97 -3.56 -2.02
N ALA A 190 -20.32 -3.50 -1.96
CA ALA A 190 -21.14 -4.69 -1.76
C ALA A 190 -21.06 -5.65 -2.94
#